data_15798c6fe399a4e77d0dad014ec29df1
#
_entry.id   15798c6fe399a4e77d0dad014ec29df1
#
_cell.length_a   1.000
_cell.length_b   1.000
_cell.length_c   1.000
_cell.angle_alpha   90.00
_cell.angle_beta   90.00
_cell.angle_gamma   90.00
#
_symmetry.space_group_name_H-M   'P 1'
#
loop_
_entity.id
_entity.type
_entity.pdbx_description
1 polymer ?
#
loop_
_entity_poly.entity_id
_entity_poly.type
_entity_poly.pdbx_seq_one_letter_code
_entity_poly.pdbx_strand_id
1 'polypeptide(L)'
;MSAGDQPTILLTGVNGQVGFELARTLQGLGKVVALERSALDLADLEQVRRVVREVKPGLIVNPAAHTAVDKAETDIDAVMRLNAEAPGVLAEEAKRLGAALVHYSTDYVFDGTKAGAYVETDAVNPQNVYGKSKLAGEQAIAQSGCAHLIFRTSWVYGTRGKNFLLTMLRLGAERDELSVVADQYGAPTWSNTIAALSANVLAQAVAPNQSDWWEKHSGVYHLTASGSTSWHGFAEAIFEYSQLEKKPTVKPIPAASYPTPATRPSNSRMSNDKLAASFGVRAPDWRDALRLCMSTK
;
A
#
# COMPACT_ATOMS: atom_id res chain seq x y z
N MET A 1 2.28 23.27 17.77
CA MET A 1 3.09 22.38 18.64
C MET A 1 4.31 23.15 19.11
N SER A 2 4.60 23.15 20.40
CA SER A 2 5.80 23.81 20.95
C SER A 2 7.05 23.10 20.42
N ALA A 3 8.15 23.81 20.24
CA ALA A 3 9.41 23.34 19.64
C ALA A 3 10.17 22.29 20.51
N GLY A 4 9.48 21.32 21.07
CA GLY A 4 10.06 20.30 21.94
C GLY A 4 9.33 18.96 21.99
N ASP A 5 8.08 18.88 21.57
CA ASP A 5 7.30 17.64 21.66
C ASP A 5 7.24 16.92 20.31
N GLN A 6 7.98 15.81 20.20
CA GLN A 6 7.87 14.91 19.04
C GLN A 6 6.45 14.31 18.98
N PRO A 7 5.79 14.28 17.81
CA PRO A 7 4.46 13.72 17.70
C PRO A 7 4.45 12.21 18.02
N THR A 8 3.41 11.76 18.71
CA THR A 8 3.15 10.33 18.83
C THR A 8 2.53 9.83 17.53
N ILE A 9 3.11 8.81 16.94
CA ILE A 9 2.67 8.16 15.70
C ILE A 9 2.08 6.79 16.04
N LEU A 10 0.78 6.62 15.87
CA LEU A 10 0.13 5.31 15.99
C LEU A 10 0.27 4.56 14.66
N LEU A 11 0.97 3.42 14.67
CA LEU A 11 1.15 2.57 13.49
C LEU A 11 0.41 1.24 13.66
N THR A 12 -0.47 0.93 12.72
CA THR A 12 -1.17 -0.36 12.65
C THR A 12 -0.46 -1.33 11.69
N GLY A 13 -0.91 -2.58 11.62
CA GLY A 13 -0.47 -3.53 10.57
C GLY A 13 1.03 -3.81 10.55
N VAL A 14 1.71 -3.70 11.67
CA VAL A 14 3.18 -3.76 11.80
C VAL A 14 3.80 -5.11 11.40
N ASN A 15 3.01 -6.18 11.38
CA ASN A 15 3.43 -7.51 10.92
C ASN A 15 3.27 -7.70 9.40
N GLY A 16 2.60 -6.75 8.71
CA GLY A 16 2.46 -6.71 7.25
C GLY A 16 3.74 -6.20 6.56
N GLN A 17 3.79 -6.31 5.23
CA GLN A 17 4.95 -5.90 4.44
C GLN A 17 5.27 -4.41 4.61
N VAL A 18 4.29 -3.54 4.38
CA VAL A 18 4.46 -2.08 4.46
C VAL A 18 4.61 -1.62 5.91
N GLY A 19 3.79 -2.14 6.83
CA GLY A 19 3.85 -1.76 8.25
C GLY A 19 5.19 -2.08 8.92
N PHE A 20 5.80 -3.22 8.53
CA PHE A 20 7.13 -3.60 9.02
C PHE A 20 8.21 -2.59 8.61
N GLU A 21 8.19 -2.10 7.38
CA GLU A 21 9.14 -1.10 6.89
C GLU A 21 8.84 0.28 7.51
N LEU A 22 7.56 0.66 7.62
CA LEU A 22 7.15 1.91 8.26
C LEU A 22 7.58 2.00 9.72
N ALA A 23 7.50 0.89 10.48
CA ALA A 23 7.98 0.86 11.86
C ALA A 23 9.47 1.25 12.00
N ARG A 24 10.24 1.15 10.91
CA ARG A 24 11.67 1.52 10.85
C ARG A 24 11.86 2.93 10.31
N THR A 25 11.21 3.25 9.19
CA THR A 25 11.43 4.53 8.50
C THR A 25 10.82 5.72 9.23
N LEU A 26 9.82 5.50 10.11
CA LEU A 26 9.16 6.56 10.88
C LEU A 26 9.88 6.92 12.19
N GLN A 27 10.93 6.19 12.59
CA GLN A 27 11.64 6.39 13.89
C GLN A 27 12.21 7.82 14.05
N GLY A 28 12.60 8.46 12.95
CA GLY A 28 13.12 9.83 12.98
C GLY A 28 12.05 10.93 13.01
N LEU A 29 10.76 10.59 12.91
CA LEU A 29 9.67 11.55 12.77
C LEU A 29 8.87 11.76 14.08
N GLY A 30 9.02 10.87 15.06
CA GLY A 30 8.30 10.95 16.32
C GLY A 30 8.37 9.65 17.13
N LYS A 31 7.60 9.61 18.24
CA LYS A 31 7.44 8.40 19.05
C LYS A 31 6.51 7.41 18.34
N VAL A 32 7.04 6.35 17.77
CA VAL A 32 6.24 5.33 17.08
C VAL A 32 5.65 4.33 18.09
N VAL A 33 4.32 4.31 18.19
CA VAL A 33 3.53 3.31 18.93
C VAL A 33 3.02 2.31 17.88
N ALA A 34 3.79 1.23 17.69
CA ALA A 34 3.54 0.20 16.71
C ALA A 34 2.72 -0.94 17.34
N LEU A 35 1.46 -1.11 16.94
CA LEU A 35 0.55 -2.07 17.55
C LEU A 35 0.29 -3.27 16.63
N GLU A 36 0.46 -4.46 17.20
CA GLU A 36 0.05 -5.72 16.58
C GLU A 36 -1.44 -5.96 16.74
N ARG A 37 -1.98 -6.92 15.98
CA ARG A 37 -3.40 -7.27 16.02
C ARG A 37 -3.89 -7.66 17.43
N SER A 38 -3.07 -8.29 18.25
CA SER A 38 -3.39 -8.65 19.64
C SER A 38 -3.63 -7.43 20.55
N ALA A 39 -2.98 -6.31 20.25
CA ALA A 39 -3.12 -5.05 20.97
C ALA A 39 -4.16 -4.11 20.34
N LEU A 40 -4.38 -4.22 19.03
CA LEU A 40 -5.35 -3.42 18.28
C LEU A 40 -5.95 -4.27 17.14
N ASP A 41 -7.07 -4.94 17.40
CA ASP A 41 -7.85 -5.62 16.36
C ASP A 41 -8.75 -4.59 15.65
N LEU A 42 -8.44 -4.30 14.40
CA LEU A 42 -9.22 -3.38 13.58
C LEU A 42 -10.64 -3.90 13.24
N ALA A 43 -10.91 -5.18 13.48
CA ALA A 43 -12.28 -5.72 13.38
C ALA A 43 -13.16 -5.35 14.59
N ASP A 44 -12.56 -4.99 15.73
CA ASP A 44 -13.25 -4.46 16.92
C ASP A 44 -13.20 -2.91 16.90
N LEU A 45 -14.24 -2.30 16.34
CA LEU A 45 -14.29 -0.84 16.16
C LEU A 45 -14.31 -0.08 17.48
N GLU A 46 -14.87 -0.66 18.54
CA GLU A 46 -14.87 -0.03 19.87
C GLU A 46 -13.46 -0.09 20.51
N GLN A 47 -12.73 -1.19 20.28
CA GLN A 47 -11.33 -1.25 20.67
C GLN A 47 -10.51 -0.19 19.91
N VAL A 48 -10.77 0.00 18.61
CA VAL A 48 -10.10 1.04 17.80
C VAL A 48 -10.31 2.43 18.44
N ARG A 49 -11.55 2.79 18.75
CA ARG A 49 -11.87 4.08 19.41
C ARG A 49 -11.16 4.22 20.75
N ARG A 50 -11.22 3.21 21.60
CA ARG A 50 -10.59 3.21 22.91
C ARG A 50 -9.07 3.41 22.80
N VAL A 51 -8.40 2.60 21.98
CA VAL A 51 -6.93 2.64 21.83
C VAL A 51 -6.46 3.98 21.26
N VAL A 52 -7.13 4.51 20.23
CA VAL A 52 -6.78 5.83 19.68
C VAL A 52 -6.91 6.94 20.74
N ARG A 53 -7.98 6.89 21.57
CA ARG A 53 -8.21 7.85 22.66
C ARG A 53 -7.20 7.74 23.79
N GLU A 54 -6.71 6.54 24.09
CA GLU A 54 -5.67 6.28 25.09
C GLU A 54 -4.29 6.73 24.60
N VAL A 55 -3.92 6.40 23.35
CA VAL A 55 -2.62 6.73 22.76
C VAL A 55 -2.51 8.23 22.45
N LYS A 56 -3.61 8.89 22.10
CA LYS A 56 -3.70 10.31 21.69
C LYS A 56 -2.63 10.68 20.64
N PRO A 57 -2.59 9.97 19.50
CA PRO A 57 -1.58 10.23 18.46
C PRO A 57 -1.80 11.60 17.82
N GLY A 58 -0.72 12.25 17.39
CA GLY A 58 -0.76 13.37 16.46
C GLY A 58 -0.81 12.93 15.00
N LEU A 59 -0.42 11.66 14.74
CA LEU A 59 -0.45 11.04 13.43
C LEU A 59 -0.84 9.56 13.56
N ILE A 60 -1.79 9.12 12.75
CA ILE A 60 -2.15 7.71 12.59
C ILE A 60 -1.65 7.23 11.22
N VAL A 61 -0.90 6.13 11.17
CA VAL A 61 -0.44 5.51 9.93
C VAL A 61 -1.04 4.11 9.85
N ASN A 62 -1.94 3.90 8.87
CA ASN A 62 -2.72 2.68 8.74
C ASN A 62 -2.42 1.92 7.43
N PRO A 63 -1.37 1.08 7.36
CA PRO A 63 -1.15 0.15 6.26
C PRO A 63 -1.90 -1.19 6.44
N ALA A 64 -2.65 -1.38 7.53
CA ALA A 64 -3.40 -2.60 7.75
C ALA A 64 -4.58 -2.70 6.78
N ALA A 65 -4.76 -3.88 6.20
CA ALA A 65 -5.88 -4.19 5.32
C ALA A 65 -6.08 -5.70 5.18
N HIS A 66 -7.28 -6.11 4.81
CA HIS A 66 -7.52 -7.44 4.23
C HIS A 66 -7.06 -7.40 2.76
N THR A 67 -5.99 -8.12 2.42
CA THR A 67 -5.35 -8.06 1.09
C THR A 67 -5.48 -9.35 0.28
N ALA A 68 -6.17 -10.38 0.82
CA ALA A 68 -6.41 -11.62 0.10
C ALA A 68 -7.57 -11.42 -0.90
N VAL A 69 -7.23 -10.92 -2.10
CA VAL A 69 -8.17 -10.46 -3.13
C VAL A 69 -9.22 -11.52 -3.48
N ASP A 70 -8.78 -12.76 -3.73
CA ASP A 70 -9.70 -13.85 -4.08
C ASP A 70 -10.60 -14.28 -2.92
N LYS A 71 -10.07 -14.27 -1.68
CA LYS A 71 -10.86 -14.57 -0.48
C LYS A 71 -11.89 -13.47 -0.18
N ALA A 72 -11.62 -12.25 -0.59
CA ALA A 72 -12.54 -11.13 -0.41
C ALA A 72 -13.92 -11.38 -1.07
N GLU A 73 -13.97 -12.13 -2.19
CA GLU A 73 -15.21 -12.44 -2.89
C GLU A 73 -16.19 -13.27 -2.05
N THR A 74 -15.71 -14.01 -1.05
CA THR A 74 -16.52 -14.86 -0.17
C THR A 74 -16.61 -14.36 1.28
N ASP A 75 -15.77 -13.40 1.68
CA ASP A 75 -15.64 -12.92 3.06
C ASP A 75 -15.98 -11.43 3.17
N ILE A 76 -17.07 -11.04 2.50
CA ILE A 76 -17.42 -9.64 2.23
C ILE A 76 -17.49 -8.79 3.51
N ASP A 77 -18.21 -9.29 4.53
CA ASP A 77 -18.43 -8.53 5.78
C ASP A 77 -17.11 -8.24 6.51
N ALA A 78 -16.24 -9.25 6.61
CA ALA A 78 -14.92 -9.07 7.25
C ALA A 78 -14.02 -8.12 6.44
N VAL A 79 -14.10 -8.18 5.12
CA VAL A 79 -13.35 -7.30 4.22
C VAL A 79 -13.84 -5.86 4.32
N MET A 80 -15.15 -5.63 4.33
CA MET A 80 -15.75 -4.30 4.53
C MET A 80 -15.41 -3.74 5.91
N ARG A 81 -15.48 -4.57 6.94
CA ARG A 81 -15.09 -4.20 8.30
C ARG A 81 -13.67 -3.67 8.37
N LEU A 82 -12.70 -4.41 7.80
CA LEU A 82 -11.28 -4.07 7.90
C LEU A 82 -10.85 -2.97 6.93
N ASN A 83 -11.42 -2.94 5.71
CA ASN A 83 -10.96 -2.05 4.65
C ASN A 83 -11.77 -0.76 4.52
N ALA A 84 -12.99 -0.71 5.07
CA ALA A 84 -13.86 0.46 4.98
C ALA A 84 -14.22 1.04 6.35
N GLU A 85 -14.85 0.23 7.23
CA GLU A 85 -15.36 0.75 8.50
C GLU A 85 -14.21 1.14 9.46
N ALA A 86 -13.20 0.27 9.64
CA ALA A 86 -12.08 0.57 10.51
C ALA A 86 -11.28 1.83 10.09
N PRO A 87 -10.93 2.05 8.80
CA PRO A 87 -10.35 3.31 8.34
C PRO A 87 -11.26 4.52 8.60
N GLY A 88 -12.57 4.37 8.44
CA GLY A 88 -13.55 5.41 8.79
C GLY A 88 -13.49 5.79 10.27
N VAL A 89 -13.49 4.80 11.16
CA VAL A 89 -13.38 5.02 12.61
C VAL A 89 -12.03 5.67 12.99
N LEU A 90 -10.93 5.23 12.39
CA LEU A 90 -9.62 5.86 12.59
C LEU A 90 -9.64 7.34 12.17
N ALA A 91 -10.32 7.65 11.05
CA ALA A 91 -10.45 9.02 10.55
C ALA A 91 -11.34 9.90 11.44
N GLU A 92 -12.45 9.38 11.95
CA GLU A 92 -13.32 10.06 12.92
C GLU A 92 -12.56 10.42 14.20
N GLU A 93 -11.82 9.45 14.76
CA GLU A 93 -11.02 9.67 15.97
C GLU A 93 -9.84 10.62 15.71
N ALA A 94 -9.20 10.53 14.51
CA ALA A 94 -8.17 11.49 14.09
C ALA A 94 -8.74 12.91 14.05
N LYS A 95 -9.90 13.11 13.42
CA LYS A 95 -10.59 14.41 13.38
C LYS A 95 -10.86 14.94 14.78
N ARG A 96 -11.35 14.10 15.67
CA ARG A 96 -11.68 14.47 17.05
C ARG A 96 -10.46 14.93 17.85
N LEU A 97 -9.29 14.32 17.60
CA LEU A 97 -8.03 14.64 18.27
C LEU A 97 -7.24 15.79 17.60
N GLY A 98 -7.68 16.27 16.43
CA GLY A 98 -6.88 17.17 15.60
C GLY A 98 -5.63 16.49 15.02
N ALA A 99 -5.64 15.16 14.94
CA ALA A 99 -4.58 14.35 14.35
C ALA A 99 -4.76 14.21 12.83
N ALA A 100 -3.71 13.76 12.15
CA ALA A 100 -3.77 13.39 10.74
C ALA A 100 -3.80 11.86 10.56
N LEU A 101 -4.31 11.40 9.41
CA LEU A 101 -4.36 9.99 9.04
C LEU A 101 -3.64 9.75 7.71
N VAL A 102 -2.72 8.78 7.68
CA VAL A 102 -2.14 8.22 6.45
C VAL A 102 -2.72 6.84 6.23
N HIS A 103 -3.30 6.60 5.06
CA HIS A 103 -3.90 5.33 4.69
C HIS A 103 -3.36 4.82 3.35
N TYR A 104 -3.24 3.49 3.21
CA TYR A 104 -2.76 2.85 1.99
C TYR A 104 -3.93 2.18 1.28
N SER A 105 -4.15 2.57 0.03
CA SER A 105 -5.17 2.04 -0.88
C SER A 105 -4.53 1.28 -2.05
N THR A 106 -5.26 1.08 -3.14
CA THR A 106 -4.92 0.13 -4.19
C THR A 106 -5.27 0.64 -5.59
N ASP A 107 -4.57 0.14 -6.60
CA ASP A 107 -4.90 0.22 -8.02
C ASP A 107 -6.25 -0.45 -8.37
N TYR A 108 -6.73 -1.39 -7.55
CA TYR A 108 -8.00 -2.09 -7.75
C TYR A 108 -9.24 -1.20 -7.61
N VAL A 109 -9.08 0.07 -7.27
CA VAL A 109 -10.16 1.07 -7.36
C VAL A 109 -10.51 1.42 -8.81
N PHE A 110 -9.64 1.10 -9.77
CA PHE A 110 -9.84 1.31 -11.19
C PHE A 110 -10.29 0.02 -11.90
N ASP A 111 -10.93 0.16 -13.07
CA ASP A 111 -11.42 -0.97 -13.87
C ASP A 111 -10.36 -1.63 -14.78
N GLY A 112 -9.22 -0.99 -14.96
CA GLY A 112 -8.14 -1.50 -15.81
C GLY A 112 -8.35 -1.29 -17.31
N THR A 113 -9.31 -0.49 -17.76
CA THR A 113 -9.65 -0.31 -19.18
C THR A 113 -8.87 0.82 -19.87
N LYS A 114 -8.29 1.75 -19.11
CA LYS A 114 -7.51 2.87 -19.64
C LYS A 114 -6.24 2.39 -20.35
N ALA A 115 -5.95 2.93 -21.53
CA ALA A 115 -4.73 2.57 -22.29
C ALA A 115 -3.43 3.09 -21.64
N GLY A 116 -3.47 4.24 -20.97
CA GLY A 116 -2.33 4.88 -20.29
C GLY A 116 -2.29 4.62 -18.77
N ALA A 117 -1.40 5.30 -18.06
CA ALA A 117 -1.39 5.28 -16.61
C ALA A 117 -2.60 6.06 -16.06
N TYR A 118 -3.19 5.55 -14.97
CA TYR A 118 -4.24 6.26 -14.23
C TYR A 118 -3.64 7.43 -13.47
N VAL A 119 -4.40 8.51 -13.39
CA VAL A 119 -4.15 9.67 -12.52
C VAL A 119 -5.20 9.72 -11.41
N GLU A 120 -4.95 10.49 -10.35
CA GLU A 120 -5.81 10.51 -9.17
C GLU A 120 -7.22 11.04 -9.44
N THR A 121 -7.41 11.80 -10.53
CA THR A 121 -8.69 12.38 -10.96
C THR A 121 -9.48 11.48 -11.92
N ASP A 122 -8.91 10.36 -12.37
CA ASP A 122 -9.63 9.40 -13.21
C ASP A 122 -10.79 8.77 -12.43
N ALA A 123 -11.86 8.45 -13.15
CA ALA A 123 -13.04 7.81 -12.57
C ALA A 123 -12.67 6.45 -11.97
N VAL A 124 -13.09 6.23 -10.74
CA VAL A 124 -12.94 4.94 -10.04
C VAL A 124 -14.11 4.01 -10.40
N ASN A 125 -13.80 2.73 -10.66
CA ASN A 125 -14.78 1.71 -11.02
C ASN A 125 -14.28 0.30 -10.62
N PRO A 126 -14.22 -0.02 -9.31
CA PRO A 126 -13.66 -1.28 -8.84
C PRO A 126 -14.47 -2.48 -9.29
N GLN A 127 -13.80 -3.51 -9.83
CA GLN A 127 -14.42 -4.69 -10.44
C GLN A 127 -14.56 -5.89 -9.51
N ASN A 128 -14.05 -5.80 -8.28
CA ASN A 128 -14.09 -6.87 -7.29
C ASN A 128 -14.35 -6.34 -5.88
N VAL A 129 -14.67 -7.22 -4.94
CA VAL A 129 -15.00 -6.87 -3.54
C VAL A 129 -13.84 -6.16 -2.83
N TYR A 130 -12.59 -6.61 -3.06
CA TYR A 130 -11.42 -5.97 -2.48
C TYR A 130 -11.31 -4.49 -2.91
N GLY A 131 -11.37 -4.21 -4.21
CA GLY A 131 -11.34 -2.85 -4.74
C GLY A 131 -12.48 -1.99 -4.21
N LYS A 132 -13.72 -2.53 -4.18
CA LYS A 132 -14.90 -1.85 -3.61
C LYS A 132 -14.70 -1.51 -2.14
N SER A 133 -14.18 -2.43 -1.33
CA SER A 133 -13.94 -2.20 0.09
C SER A 133 -12.87 -1.14 0.34
N LYS A 134 -11.78 -1.14 -0.45
CA LYS A 134 -10.73 -0.13 -0.34
C LYS A 134 -11.23 1.26 -0.75
N LEU A 135 -12.01 1.35 -1.83
CA LEU A 135 -12.64 2.61 -2.24
C LEU A 135 -13.61 3.14 -1.17
N ALA A 136 -14.41 2.27 -0.56
CA ALA A 136 -15.30 2.66 0.53
C ALA A 136 -14.51 3.23 1.73
N GLY A 137 -13.33 2.67 2.04
CA GLY A 137 -12.42 3.22 3.05
C GLY A 137 -11.88 4.60 2.68
N GLU A 138 -11.47 4.83 1.42
CA GLU A 138 -11.06 6.15 0.94
C GLU A 138 -12.18 7.18 1.14
N GLN A 139 -13.41 6.81 0.77
CA GLN A 139 -14.59 7.67 0.89
C GLN A 139 -14.93 7.97 2.36
N ALA A 140 -14.87 6.97 3.25
CA ALA A 140 -15.12 7.18 4.68
C ALA A 140 -14.09 8.13 5.30
N ILE A 141 -12.81 8.01 4.94
CA ILE A 141 -11.75 8.93 5.38
C ILE A 141 -12.03 10.35 4.89
N ALA A 142 -12.33 10.54 3.60
CA ALA A 142 -12.61 11.85 3.03
C ALA A 142 -13.84 12.51 3.69
N GLN A 143 -14.91 11.73 3.92
CA GLN A 143 -16.16 12.20 4.56
C GLN A 143 -15.95 12.62 6.01
N SER A 144 -15.00 12.05 6.74
CA SER A 144 -14.72 12.42 8.14
C SER A 144 -14.22 13.87 8.27
N GLY A 145 -13.66 14.44 7.20
CA GLY A 145 -13.03 15.75 7.19
C GLY A 145 -11.77 15.86 8.05
N CYS A 146 -11.10 14.75 8.39
CA CYS A 146 -9.79 14.77 9.02
C CYS A 146 -8.70 15.16 8.01
N ALA A 147 -7.59 15.70 8.50
CA ALA A 147 -6.36 15.83 7.73
C ALA A 147 -5.87 14.43 7.31
N HIS A 148 -5.63 14.19 6.02
CA HIS A 148 -5.28 12.84 5.57
C HIS A 148 -4.43 12.80 4.31
N LEU A 149 -3.63 11.73 4.18
CA LEU A 149 -3.04 11.28 2.93
C LEU A 149 -3.51 9.86 2.65
N ILE A 150 -4.00 9.62 1.44
CA ILE A 150 -4.34 8.28 0.96
C ILE A 150 -3.37 7.95 -0.17
N PHE A 151 -2.52 6.94 0.04
CA PHE A 151 -1.58 6.46 -0.96
C PHE A 151 -2.14 5.23 -1.67
N ARG A 152 -2.55 5.35 -2.94
CA ARG A 152 -2.86 4.20 -3.79
C ARG A 152 -1.56 3.58 -4.27
N THR A 153 -1.39 2.30 -4.03
CA THR A 153 -0.20 1.53 -4.45
C THR A 153 -0.60 0.29 -5.23
N SER A 154 0.36 -0.39 -5.86
CA SER A 154 0.08 -1.60 -6.64
C SER A 154 1.18 -2.64 -6.48
N TRP A 155 0.83 -3.92 -6.65
CA TRP A 155 1.74 -5.05 -6.75
C TRP A 155 2.82 -5.07 -5.67
N VAL A 156 2.41 -4.84 -4.41
CA VAL A 156 3.32 -4.74 -3.26
C VAL A 156 4.05 -6.05 -3.03
N TYR A 157 5.37 -5.97 -2.98
CA TYR A 157 6.23 -7.09 -2.67
C TYR A 157 7.31 -6.70 -1.66
N GLY A 158 8.00 -7.72 -1.12
CA GLY A 158 9.13 -7.54 -0.22
C GLY A 158 9.69 -8.88 0.23
N THR A 159 10.63 -8.83 1.17
CA THR A 159 11.31 -10.01 1.70
C THR A 159 10.52 -10.72 2.80
N ARG A 160 9.29 -10.27 3.10
CA ARG A 160 8.42 -10.78 4.18
C ARG A 160 7.01 -11.08 3.71
N GLY A 161 6.33 -11.93 4.47
CA GLY A 161 4.92 -12.26 4.27
C GLY A 161 4.68 -13.14 3.04
N LYS A 162 3.48 -13.02 2.47
CA LYS A 162 3.09 -13.74 1.25
C LYS A 162 3.00 -12.74 0.11
N ASN A 163 3.80 -12.89 -0.92
CA ASN A 163 3.80 -12.04 -2.10
C ASN A 163 4.31 -12.77 -3.34
N PHE A 164 4.21 -12.11 -4.49
CA PHE A 164 4.60 -12.70 -5.78
C PHE A 164 6.09 -13.02 -5.85
N LEU A 165 6.98 -12.13 -5.36
CA LEU A 165 8.44 -12.36 -5.32
C LEU A 165 8.78 -13.68 -4.60
N LEU A 166 8.30 -13.83 -3.37
CA LEU A 166 8.61 -15.03 -2.56
C LEU A 166 7.97 -16.29 -3.14
N THR A 167 6.79 -16.15 -3.77
CA THR A 167 6.14 -17.27 -4.47
C THR A 167 6.94 -17.71 -5.67
N MET A 168 7.42 -16.78 -6.50
CA MET A 168 8.25 -17.11 -7.67
C MET A 168 9.57 -17.77 -7.25
N LEU A 169 10.27 -17.22 -6.26
CA LEU A 169 11.53 -17.80 -5.76
C LEU A 169 11.33 -19.24 -5.25
N ARG A 170 10.25 -19.50 -4.50
CA ARG A 170 9.93 -20.87 -4.04
C ARG A 170 9.61 -21.80 -5.20
N LEU A 171 8.71 -21.38 -6.10
CA LEU A 171 8.32 -22.22 -7.24
C LEU A 171 9.48 -22.44 -8.21
N GLY A 172 10.36 -21.45 -8.40
CA GLY A 172 11.54 -21.58 -9.24
C GLY A 172 12.59 -22.55 -8.70
N ALA A 173 12.63 -22.75 -7.38
CA ALA A 173 13.48 -23.79 -6.77
C ALA A 173 12.88 -25.21 -6.92
N GLU A 174 11.55 -25.33 -7.13
CA GLU A 174 10.82 -26.60 -7.17
C GLU A 174 10.52 -27.09 -8.60
N ARG A 175 10.55 -26.17 -9.61
CA ARG A 175 10.04 -26.45 -10.97
C ARG A 175 10.99 -25.93 -12.05
N ASP A 176 11.07 -26.67 -13.15
CA ASP A 176 11.85 -26.29 -14.32
C ASP A 176 11.13 -25.29 -15.24
N GLU A 177 9.80 -25.20 -15.11
CA GLU A 177 8.96 -24.36 -15.94
C GLU A 177 7.79 -23.76 -15.14
N LEU A 178 7.49 -22.49 -15.39
CA LEU A 178 6.37 -21.76 -14.79
C LEU A 178 5.59 -21.01 -15.87
N SER A 179 4.26 -21.10 -15.84
CA SER A 179 3.37 -20.30 -16.70
C SER A 179 2.91 -19.09 -15.94
N VAL A 180 3.13 -17.88 -16.49
CA VAL A 180 2.83 -16.61 -15.82
C VAL A 180 2.08 -15.67 -16.78
N VAL A 181 1.06 -14.98 -16.27
CA VAL A 181 0.20 -14.05 -17.02
C VAL A 181 1.03 -12.91 -17.61
N ALA A 182 0.87 -12.65 -18.92
CA ALA A 182 1.66 -11.68 -19.68
C ALA A 182 0.86 -10.46 -20.19
N ASP A 183 -0.48 -10.47 -20.06
CA ASP A 183 -1.40 -9.45 -20.57
C ASP A 183 -2.06 -8.62 -19.44
N GLN A 184 -1.52 -8.67 -18.22
CA GLN A 184 -1.83 -7.75 -17.14
C GLN A 184 -0.59 -6.91 -16.83
N TYR A 185 -0.75 -5.59 -16.78
CA TYR A 185 0.37 -4.64 -16.63
C TYR A 185 0.23 -3.80 -15.38
N GLY A 186 1.35 -3.58 -14.68
CA GLY A 186 1.42 -2.78 -13.45
C GLY A 186 2.86 -2.42 -13.11
N ALA A 187 3.05 -1.80 -11.95
CA ALA A 187 4.35 -1.46 -11.40
C ALA A 187 4.59 -2.25 -10.11
N PRO A 188 5.45 -3.28 -10.10
CA PRO A 188 5.84 -3.95 -8.87
C PRO A 188 6.46 -2.94 -7.91
N THR A 189 5.89 -2.80 -6.71
CA THR A 189 6.31 -1.76 -5.77
C THR A 189 6.83 -2.40 -4.48
N TRP A 190 8.12 -2.20 -4.22
CA TRP A 190 8.74 -2.72 -3.00
C TRP A 190 8.22 -2.02 -1.75
N SER A 191 7.83 -2.78 -0.73
CA SER A 191 7.29 -2.27 0.53
C SER A 191 8.24 -1.28 1.25
N ASN A 192 9.55 -1.47 1.14
CA ASN A 192 10.54 -0.54 1.65
C ASN A 192 10.51 0.81 0.90
N THR A 193 10.37 0.78 -0.43
CA THR A 193 10.20 2.01 -1.24
C THR A 193 8.95 2.77 -0.80
N ILE A 194 7.82 2.09 -0.61
CA ILE A 194 6.58 2.71 -0.11
C ILE A 194 6.86 3.40 1.24
N ALA A 195 7.48 2.70 2.18
CA ALA A 195 7.75 3.20 3.51
C ALA A 195 8.74 4.39 3.50
N ALA A 196 9.82 4.30 2.71
CA ALA A 196 10.81 5.35 2.60
C ALA A 196 10.23 6.64 1.99
N LEU A 197 9.46 6.53 0.90
CA LEU A 197 8.80 7.68 0.28
C LEU A 197 7.73 8.27 1.19
N SER A 198 6.95 7.43 1.89
CA SER A 198 5.99 7.90 2.90
C SER A 198 6.68 8.69 4.02
N ALA A 199 7.81 8.19 4.54
CA ALA A 199 8.58 8.90 5.56
C ALA A 199 9.12 10.24 5.05
N ASN A 200 9.60 10.31 3.79
CA ASN A 200 10.08 11.55 3.17
C ASN A 200 8.96 12.59 2.99
N VAL A 201 7.74 12.15 2.64
CA VAL A 201 6.57 13.03 2.59
C VAL A 201 6.20 13.52 3.99
N LEU A 202 6.13 12.61 4.96
CA LEU A 202 5.74 12.94 6.34
C LEU A 202 6.76 13.78 7.07
N ALA A 203 8.06 13.69 6.73
CA ALA A 203 9.09 14.58 7.26
C ALA A 203 8.80 16.06 6.94
N GLN A 204 8.17 16.35 5.82
CA GLN A 204 7.76 17.71 5.47
C GLN A 204 6.59 18.20 6.34
N ALA A 205 5.65 17.30 6.69
CA ALA A 205 4.52 17.62 7.54
C ALA A 205 4.90 17.94 8.99
N VAL A 206 5.97 17.33 9.50
CA VAL A 206 6.45 17.54 10.88
C VAL A 206 7.56 18.60 10.97
N ALA A 207 7.99 19.17 9.86
CA ALA A 207 8.98 20.22 9.83
C ALA A 207 8.48 21.49 10.56
N PRO A 208 9.36 22.30 11.16
CA PRO A 208 8.97 23.56 11.81
C PRO A 208 8.24 24.50 10.84
N ASN A 209 7.27 25.28 11.35
CA ASN A 209 6.52 26.29 10.61
C ASN A 209 5.63 25.75 9.45
N GLN A 210 5.13 24.52 9.59
CA GLN A 210 4.26 23.86 8.60
C GLN A 210 2.80 23.72 9.12
N SER A 211 2.24 24.76 9.75
CA SER A 211 0.91 24.71 10.39
C SER A 211 -0.24 24.45 9.39
N ASP A 212 -0.09 24.87 8.15
CA ASP A 212 -1.08 24.73 7.07
C ASP A 212 -0.76 23.59 6.08
N TRP A 213 0.27 22.79 6.37
CA TRP A 213 0.75 21.72 5.47
C TRP A 213 -0.36 20.71 5.16
N TRP A 214 -1.08 20.25 6.19
CA TRP A 214 -2.17 19.30 6.04
C TRP A 214 -3.36 19.85 5.27
N GLU A 215 -3.68 21.13 5.43
CA GLU A 215 -4.72 21.79 4.67
C GLU A 215 -4.41 21.83 3.17
N LYS A 216 -3.16 22.10 2.81
CA LYS A 216 -2.69 22.16 1.43
C LYS A 216 -2.53 20.79 0.77
N HIS A 217 -2.22 19.76 1.55
CA HIS A 217 -1.78 18.47 1.00
C HIS A 217 -2.73 17.31 1.29
N SER A 218 -3.81 17.49 2.07
CA SER A 218 -4.79 16.40 2.27
C SER A 218 -5.38 15.92 0.94
N GLY A 219 -5.48 14.60 0.79
CA GLY A 219 -6.06 13.99 -0.40
C GLY A 219 -5.44 12.66 -0.81
N VAL A 220 -5.79 12.24 -2.03
CA VAL A 220 -5.34 10.98 -2.64
C VAL A 220 -4.12 11.24 -3.51
N TYR A 221 -3.15 10.33 -3.43
CA TYR A 221 -1.91 10.31 -4.23
C TYR A 221 -1.61 8.89 -4.68
N HIS A 222 -1.04 8.76 -5.87
CA HIS A 222 -0.47 7.49 -6.30
C HIS A 222 0.96 7.36 -5.79
N LEU A 223 1.30 6.20 -5.24
CA LEU A 223 2.63 5.87 -4.74
C LEU A 223 3.00 4.46 -5.19
N THR A 224 3.59 4.35 -6.37
CA THR A 224 4.09 3.11 -6.95
C THR A 224 5.53 3.27 -7.40
N ALA A 225 6.22 2.18 -7.72
CA ALA A 225 7.47 2.28 -8.47
C ALA A 225 7.22 2.96 -9.83
N SER A 226 8.23 3.56 -10.42
CA SER A 226 8.18 4.06 -11.79
C SER A 226 8.40 2.92 -12.80
N GLY A 227 8.06 3.16 -14.07
CA GLY A 227 8.05 2.14 -15.09
C GLY A 227 6.83 1.19 -14.98
N SER A 228 6.83 0.14 -15.76
CA SER A 228 5.78 -0.89 -15.72
C SER A 228 6.25 -2.18 -16.37
N THR A 229 5.62 -3.30 -15.99
CA THR A 229 5.86 -4.62 -16.58
C THR A 229 4.60 -5.47 -16.49
N SER A 230 4.60 -6.66 -17.10
CA SER A 230 3.59 -7.69 -16.85
C SER A 230 4.01 -8.58 -15.68
N TRP A 231 3.09 -9.42 -15.16
CA TRP A 231 3.45 -10.44 -14.18
C TRP A 231 4.53 -11.39 -14.72
N HIS A 232 4.46 -11.73 -16.01
CA HIS A 232 5.48 -12.50 -16.69
C HIS A 232 6.84 -11.79 -16.66
N GLY A 233 6.93 -10.54 -17.10
CA GLY A 233 8.19 -9.79 -17.08
C GLY A 233 8.72 -9.54 -15.66
N PHE A 234 7.82 -9.43 -14.67
CA PHE A 234 8.25 -9.38 -13.26
C PHE A 234 8.87 -10.70 -12.81
N ALA A 235 8.27 -11.85 -13.19
CA ALA A 235 8.83 -13.17 -12.89
C ALA A 235 10.20 -13.38 -13.56
N GLU A 236 10.36 -12.99 -14.82
CA GLU A 236 11.66 -13.07 -15.52
C GLU A 236 12.73 -12.26 -14.78
N ALA A 237 12.42 -11.01 -14.38
CA ALA A 237 13.37 -10.18 -13.63
C ALA A 237 13.70 -10.75 -12.24
N ILE A 238 12.73 -11.37 -11.56
CA ILE A 238 12.98 -12.07 -10.29
C ILE A 238 14.01 -13.18 -10.50
N PHE A 239 13.85 -14.00 -11.52
CA PHE A 239 14.79 -15.08 -11.78
C PHE A 239 16.14 -14.58 -12.32
N GLU A 240 16.15 -13.50 -13.09
CA GLU A 240 17.40 -12.85 -13.52
C GLU A 240 18.28 -12.48 -12.32
N TYR A 241 17.69 -11.91 -11.26
CA TYR A 241 18.42 -11.47 -10.06
C TYR A 241 18.52 -12.52 -8.96
N SER A 242 17.88 -13.70 -9.14
CA SER A 242 17.92 -14.78 -8.13
C SER A 242 19.27 -15.47 -8.06
N GLN A 243 19.58 -16.04 -6.88
CA GLN A 243 20.75 -16.88 -6.64
C GLN A 243 20.47 -18.37 -6.91
N LEU A 244 19.39 -18.71 -7.62
CA LEU A 244 19.07 -20.10 -7.96
C LEU A 244 20.10 -20.64 -8.94
N GLU A 245 20.66 -21.83 -8.64
CA GLU A 245 21.61 -22.54 -9.51
C GLU A 245 21.00 -22.83 -10.88
N LYS A 246 19.73 -23.28 -10.89
CA LYS A 246 18.94 -23.51 -12.08
C LYS A 246 17.75 -22.57 -12.08
N LYS A 247 17.62 -21.73 -13.11
CA LYS A 247 16.51 -20.83 -13.28
C LYS A 247 15.41 -21.50 -14.11
N PRO A 248 14.14 -21.45 -13.70
CA PRO A 248 13.06 -22.03 -14.49
C PRO A 248 12.82 -21.25 -15.77
N THR A 249 12.30 -21.91 -16.79
CA THR A 249 11.73 -21.25 -17.97
C THR A 249 10.39 -20.61 -17.60
N VAL A 250 10.23 -19.32 -17.87
CA VAL A 250 8.96 -18.61 -17.64
C VAL A 250 8.19 -18.52 -18.95
N LYS A 251 7.04 -19.20 -19.05
CA LYS A 251 6.17 -19.16 -20.23
C LYS A 251 5.09 -18.11 -20.09
N PRO A 252 4.93 -17.20 -21.06
CA PRO A 252 3.82 -16.24 -21.05
C PRO A 252 2.49 -16.95 -21.35
N ILE A 253 1.47 -16.64 -20.57
CA ILE A 253 0.10 -17.06 -20.82
C ILE A 253 -0.85 -15.87 -20.76
N PRO A 254 -2.00 -15.89 -21.46
CA PRO A 254 -3.03 -14.87 -21.29
C PRO A 254 -3.75 -15.07 -19.95
N ALA A 255 -4.29 -13.99 -19.38
CA ALA A 255 -5.05 -14.02 -18.13
C ALA A 255 -6.25 -14.97 -18.20
N ALA A 256 -6.87 -15.11 -19.37
CA ALA A 256 -7.98 -16.05 -19.64
C ALA A 256 -7.59 -17.52 -19.37
N SER A 257 -6.31 -17.87 -19.47
CA SER A 257 -5.80 -19.22 -19.17
C SER A 257 -5.52 -19.44 -17.66
N TYR A 258 -5.69 -18.40 -16.84
CA TYR A 258 -5.48 -18.46 -15.38
C TYR A 258 -6.67 -17.84 -14.64
N PRO A 259 -7.84 -18.51 -14.68
CA PRO A 259 -9.05 -17.98 -14.05
C PRO A 259 -8.87 -17.85 -12.53
N THR A 260 -9.36 -16.75 -11.98
CA THR A 260 -9.30 -16.43 -10.54
C THR A 260 -10.69 -15.99 -10.06
N PRO A 261 -11.03 -16.24 -8.76
CA PRO A 261 -12.33 -15.82 -8.20
C PRO A 261 -12.61 -14.33 -8.37
N ALA A 262 -11.62 -13.48 -8.11
CA ALA A 262 -11.73 -12.04 -8.29
C ALA A 262 -11.26 -11.62 -9.68
N THR A 263 -12.03 -10.74 -10.34
CA THR A 263 -11.61 -10.07 -11.58
C THR A 263 -10.41 -9.16 -11.31
N ARG A 264 -9.34 -9.33 -12.09
CA ARG A 264 -8.14 -8.50 -12.01
C ARG A 264 -8.09 -7.51 -13.15
N PRO A 265 -7.72 -6.23 -12.90
CA PRO A 265 -7.57 -5.25 -13.97
C PRO A 265 -6.44 -5.64 -14.92
N SER A 266 -6.65 -5.47 -16.23
CA SER A 266 -5.60 -5.67 -17.24
C SER A 266 -4.54 -4.58 -17.18
N ASN A 267 -4.89 -3.40 -16.69
CA ASN A 267 -3.99 -2.26 -16.52
C ASN A 267 -4.07 -1.70 -15.09
N SER A 268 -2.98 -1.80 -14.35
CA SER A 268 -2.77 -1.27 -13.00
C SER A 268 -1.70 -0.18 -12.96
N ARG A 269 -1.36 0.42 -14.10
CA ARG A 269 -0.35 1.48 -14.17
C ARG A 269 -0.92 2.78 -13.60
N MET A 270 -0.20 3.39 -12.67
CA MET A 270 -0.55 4.66 -12.03
C MET A 270 0.57 5.68 -12.21
N SER A 271 0.24 6.95 -12.52
CA SER A 271 1.19 8.05 -12.56
C SER A 271 1.49 8.54 -11.15
N ASN A 272 2.77 8.81 -10.86
CA ASN A 272 3.23 9.45 -9.62
C ASN A 272 3.46 10.96 -9.80
N ASP A 273 2.99 11.58 -10.88
CA ASP A 273 3.29 12.98 -11.21
C ASP A 273 2.77 13.94 -10.15
N LYS A 274 1.55 13.68 -9.62
CA LYS A 274 0.99 14.47 -8.51
C LYS A 274 1.84 14.37 -7.25
N LEU A 275 2.30 13.16 -6.89
CA LEU A 275 3.20 12.95 -5.75
C LEU A 275 4.50 13.75 -5.92
N ALA A 276 5.12 13.66 -7.09
CA ALA A 276 6.36 14.37 -7.40
C ALA A 276 6.18 15.89 -7.38
N ALA A 277 5.09 16.40 -7.96
CA ALA A 277 4.79 17.83 -8.00
C ALA A 277 4.50 18.40 -6.60
N SER A 278 3.77 17.65 -5.76
CA SER A 278 3.36 18.10 -4.43
C SER A 278 4.48 18.02 -3.39
N PHE A 279 5.34 17.02 -3.46
CA PHE A 279 6.30 16.71 -2.38
C PHE A 279 7.76 16.65 -2.84
N GLY A 280 8.05 16.79 -4.13
CA GLY A 280 9.42 16.69 -4.67
C GLY A 280 10.01 15.28 -4.61
N VAL A 281 9.23 14.25 -4.22
CA VAL A 281 9.72 12.86 -4.13
C VAL A 281 9.42 12.10 -5.42
N ARG A 282 10.35 11.25 -5.84
CA ARG A 282 10.24 10.42 -7.04
C ARG A 282 10.49 8.97 -6.70
N ALA A 283 9.60 8.10 -7.14
CA ALA A 283 9.78 6.66 -6.97
C ALA A 283 10.87 6.13 -7.92
N PRO A 284 11.70 5.19 -7.47
CA PRO A 284 12.69 4.52 -8.32
C PRO A 284 12.00 3.67 -9.38
N ASP A 285 12.74 3.32 -10.44
CA ASP A 285 12.28 2.30 -11.39
C ASP A 285 12.06 0.96 -10.66
N TRP A 286 11.02 0.22 -11.07
CA TRP A 286 10.65 -1.04 -10.45
C TRP A 286 11.76 -2.10 -10.49
N ARG A 287 12.58 -2.08 -11.56
CA ARG A 287 13.68 -3.04 -11.75
C ARG A 287 14.85 -2.74 -10.82
N ASP A 288 15.18 -1.45 -10.65
CA ASP A 288 16.21 -1.02 -9.71
C ASP A 288 15.81 -1.32 -8.27
N ALA A 289 14.55 -1.06 -7.91
CA ALA A 289 14.00 -1.42 -6.60
C ALA A 289 14.03 -2.92 -6.36
N LEU A 290 13.68 -3.76 -7.38
CA LEU A 290 13.75 -5.21 -7.28
C LEU A 290 15.19 -5.69 -7.06
N ARG A 291 16.14 -5.18 -7.86
CA ARG A 291 17.55 -5.53 -7.73
C ARG A 291 18.07 -5.23 -6.31
N LEU A 292 17.75 -4.05 -5.78
CA LEU A 292 18.11 -3.68 -4.42
C LEU A 292 17.44 -4.57 -3.36
N CYS A 293 16.14 -4.85 -3.50
CA CYS A 293 15.43 -5.76 -2.61
C CYS A 293 16.06 -7.15 -2.55
N MET A 294 16.53 -7.65 -3.68
CA MET A 294 17.12 -9.00 -3.76
C MET A 294 18.59 -9.04 -3.34
N SER A 295 19.31 -7.93 -3.32
CA SER A 295 20.70 -7.85 -2.83
C SER A 295 20.80 -7.86 -1.30
N THR A 296 19.69 -7.67 -0.58
CA THR A 296 19.64 -7.65 0.89
C THR A 296 19.35 -9.03 1.51
N LYS A 297 19.39 -10.09 0.72
CA LYS A 297 19.20 -11.48 1.18
C LYS A 297 20.50 -12.19 1.43
#